data_38ace2b2e7d98ac33e3ed826fdee2fdc
#
_entry.id   38ace2b2e7d98ac33e3ed826fdee2fdc
#
_cell.length_a   1.000
_cell.length_b   1.000
_cell.length_c   1.000
_cell.angle_alpha   90.00
_cell.angle_beta   90.00
_cell.angle_gamma   90.00
#
_symmetry.space_group_name_H-M   'P 1'
#
loop_
_entity.id
_entity.type
_entity.pdbx_description
1 polymer ?
#
loop_
_entity_poly.entity_id
_entity_poly.type
_entity_poly.pdbx_seq_one_letter_code
_entity_poly.pdbx_strand_id
1 'polypeptide(L)'
;ITGHRTLQGVAHELDVPSAQVKSAILLAGLYASGRTLIIEPTPTRDHTERMLVAFGVPVERDGAEISIRGPAIPQGCRIDVPGDFSSAAFFIVAGLIAGASPLLIRAVGVNPTRTGLLEILRLMGADIRLLAPRDLGGEPVADLEVRPGPLRGIVVPHELIASAIDEFPVLFAAAAVATGETVVTGAAELRVKESDRISVMAEGLQRLGVDAEALPDGMRIRGGTVGGGIIETRGDHRIAMSFAVLAACAARPVVIRDVGYVATSFPGFAATARSAGLLLGEEA
;
A
#
# COMPACT_ATOMS: atom_id res chain seq x y z
N ILE A 1 16.53 3.87 -27.20
CA ILE A 1 15.75 2.68 -27.64
C ILE A 1 15.72 2.70 -29.16
N THR A 2 16.12 1.58 -29.75
CA THR A 2 15.99 1.39 -31.21
C THR A 2 14.74 0.54 -31.47
N GLY A 3 13.75 1.15 -32.12
CA GLY A 3 12.47 0.48 -32.40
C GLY A 3 12.64 -0.60 -33.48
N HIS A 4 11.88 -1.68 -33.33
CA HIS A 4 11.72 -2.71 -34.35
C HIS A 4 10.26 -2.77 -34.82
N ARG A 5 10.05 -3.03 -36.13
CA ARG A 5 8.70 -3.14 -36.68
C ARG A 5 7.98 -4.42 -36.28
N THR A 6 8.72 -5.47 -35.92
CA THR A 6 8.20 -6.77 -35.53
C THR A 6 8.82 -7.17 -34.17
N LEU A 7 7.99 -7.34 -33.18
CA LEU A 7 8.39 -7.93 -31.90
C LEU A 7 8.17 -9.44 -31.95
N GLN A 8 9.07 -10.18 -31.32
CA GLN A 8 8.94 -11.63 -31.11
C GLN A 8 8.69 -11.87 -29.63
N GLY A 9 7.79 -12.81 -29.33
CA GLY A 9 7.61 -13.29 -27.96
C GLY A 9 8.86 -14.02 -27.50
N VAL A 10 9.34 -13.68 -26.31
CA VAL A 10 10.54 -14.27 -25.68
C VAL A 10 10.28 -14.54 -24.21
N ALA A 11 11.14 -15.36 -23.60
CA ALA A 11 11.12 -15.60 -22.17
C ALA A 11 11.97 -14.54 -21.45
N HIS A 12 11.41 -14.00 -20.37
CA HIS A 12 12.06 -13.04 -19.47
C HIS A 12 11.99 -13.55 -18.03
N GLU A 13 13.11 -13.69 -17.38
CA GLU A 13 13.17 -13.87 -15.93
C GLU A 13 13.32 -12.51 -15.27
N LEU A 14 12.52 -12.25 -14.22
CA LEU A 14 12.58 -10.98 -13.50
C LEU A 14 13.70 -11.02 -12.48
N ASP A 15 14.74 -10.22 -12.69
CA ASP A 15 15.87 -10.06 -11.76
C ASP A 15 15.43 -9.42 -10.43
N VAL A 16 14.38 -8.61 -10.47
CA VAL A 16 13.78 -7.96 -9.29
C VAL A 16 12.25 -8.14 -9.32
N PRO A 17 11.60 -8.35 -8.17
CA PRO A 17 10.15 -8.49 -8.09
C PRO A 17 9.46 -7.15 -8.35
N SER A 18 9.16 -6.85 -9.61
CA SER A 18 8.52 -5.60 -10.03
C SER A 18 7.27 -5.85 -10.87
N ALA A 19 6.10 -5.54 -10.32
CA ALA A 19 4.84 -5.59 -11.05
C ALA A 19 4.83 -4.64 -12.27
N GLN A 20 5.54 -3.52 -12.19
CA GLN A 20 5.62 -2.55 -13.29
C GLN A 20 6.42 -3.11 -14.47
N VAL A 21 7.55 -3.76 -14.21
CA VAL A 21 8.37 -4.43 -15.24
C VAL A 21 7.56 -5.56 -15.87
N LYS A 22 6.93 -6.41 -15.03
CA LYS A 22 6.02 -7.46 -15.51
C LYS A 22 4.92 -6.91 -16.42
N SER A 23 4.23 -5.86 -15.99
CA SER A 23 3.18 -5.21 -16.77
C SER A 23 3.68 -4.67 -18.11
N ALA A 24 4.86 -4.05 -18.13
CA ALA A 24 5.48 -3.55 -19.37
C ALA A 24 5.76 -4.67 -20.36
N ILE A 25 6.28 -5.81 -19.87
CA ILE A 25 6.57 -6.99 -20.73
C ILE A 25 5.27 -7.61 -21.25
N LEU A 26 4.22 -7.76 -20.40
CA LEU A 26 2.92 -8.27 -20.82
C LEU A 26 2.30 -7.38 -21.90
N LEU A 27 2.30 -6.06 -21.70
CA LEU A 27 1.74 -5.10 -22.66
C LEU A 27 2.53 -5.10 -23.97
N ALA A 28 3.86 -5.21 -23.93
CA ALA A 28 4.68 -5.37 -25.13
C ALA A 28 4.37 -6.70 -25.85
N GLY A 29 4.11 -7.76 -25.08
CA GLY A 29 3.74 -9.08 -25.60
C GLY A 29 2.44 -9.09 -26.41
N LEU A 30 1.52 -8.14 -26.19
CA LEU A 30 0.31 -7.98 -27.02
C LEU A 30 0.64 -7.70 -28.49
N TYR A 31 1.79 -7.08 -28.76
CA TYR A 31 2.24 -6.73 -30.10
C TYR A 31 3.25 -7.74 -30.66
N ALA A 32 3.74 -8.66 -29.84
CA ALA A 32 4.75 -9.63 -30.25
C ALA A 32 4.13 -10.82 -30.98
N SER A 33 4.85 -11.40 -31.94
CA SER A 33 4.47 -12.68 -32.54
C SER A 33 4.91 -13.84 -31.68
N GLY A 34 3.99 -14.74 -31.32
CA GLY A 34 4.28 -15.92 -30.52
C GLY A 34 4.00 -15.74 -29.01
N ARG A 35 4.64 -16.57 -28.20
CA ARG A 35 4.48 -16.60 -26.75
C ARG A 35 5.48 -15.67 -26.06
N THR A 36 4.99 -14.71 -25.26
CA THR A 36 5.81 -13.99 -24.30
C THR A 36 5.65 -14.66 -22.95
N LEU A 37 6.76 -15.08 -22.35
CA LEU A 37 6.80 -15.77 -21.06
C LEU A 37 7.55 -14.90 -20.05
N ILE A 38 6.99 -14.76 -18.85
CA ILE A 38 7.63 -14.12 -17.72
C ILE A 38 7.81 -15.15 -16.63
N ILE A 39 9.00 -15.26 -16.08
CA ILE A 39 9.31 -16.06 -14.91
C ILE A 39 9.43 -15.08 -13.74
N GLU A 40 8.52 -15.21 -12.77
CA GLU A 40 8.39 -14.35 -11.59
C GLU A 40 8.66 -15.18 -10.32
N PRO A 41 9.92 -15.28 -9.85
CA PRO A 41 10.26 -16.12 -8.69
C PRO A 41 9.57 -15.66 -7.40
N THR A 42 9.39 -14.36 -7.23
CA THR A 42 8.66 -13.75 -6.11
C THR A 42 7.38 -13.10 -6.64
N PRO A 43 6.19 -13.57 -6.25
CA PRO A 43 4.93 -13.01 -6.71
C PRO A 43 4.80 -11.51 -6.44
N THR A 44 4.37 -10.77 -7.47
CA THR A 44 4.04 -9.35 -7.38
C THR A 44 2.56 -9.12 -7.72
N ARG A 45 2.12 -7.87 -7.72
CA ARG A 45 0.74 -7.48 -8.04
C ARG A 45 0.31 -8.02 -9.41
N ASP A 46 -0.90 -8.56 -9.51
CA ASP A 46 -1.45 -9.24 -10.70
C ASP A 46 -2.59 -8.47 -11.39
N HIS A 47 -2.68 -7.17 -11.16
CA HIS A 47 -3.73 -6.33 -11.75
C HIS A 47 -3.72 -6.35 -13.28
N THR A 48 -2.55 -6.35 -13.92
CA THR A 48 -2.43 -6.36 -15.38
C THR A 48 -2.92 -7.67 -15.96
N GLU A 49 -2.58 -8.80 -15.34
CA GLU A 49 -3.06 -10.12 -15.73
C GLU A 49 -4.59 -10.20 -15.66
N ARG A 50 -5.18 -9.77 -14.55
CA ARG A 50 -6.64 -9.73 -14.37
C ARG A 50 -7.31 -8.83 -15.39
N MET A 51 -6.76 -7.65 -15.61
CA MET A 51 -7.29 -6.68 -16.57
C MET A 51 -7.20 -7.22 -18.00
N LEU A 52 -6.10 -7.85 -18.40
CA LEU A 52 -5.96 -8.48 -19.71
C LEU A 52 -7.02 -9.56 -19.95
N VAL A 53 -7.29 -10.40 -18.93
CA VAL A 53 -8.36 -11.41 -19.00
C VAL A 53 -9.72 -10.73 -19.17
N ALA A 54 -10.01 -9.66 -18.42
CA ALA A 54 -11.25 -8.91 -18.55
C ALA A 54 -11.41 -8.27 -19.95
N PHE A 55 -10.29 -7.89 -20.59
CA PHE A 55 -10.27 -7.41 -21.97
C PHE A 55 -10.23 -8.53 -23.03
N GLY A 56 -10.45 -9.79 -22.63
CA GLY A 56 -10.55 -10.93 -23.55
C GLY A 56 -9.18 -11.45 -24.04
N VAL A 57 -8.09 -11.06 -23.42
CA VAL A 57 -6.75 -11.61 -23.71
C VAL A 57 -6.44 -12.71 -22.70
N PRO A 58 -6.30 -13.97 -23.15
CA PRO A 58 -5.95 -15.07 -22.25
C PRO A 58 -4.56 -14.86 -21.63
N VAL A 59 -4.46 -15.00 -20.33
CA VAL A 59 -3.22 -15.05 -19.57
C VAL A 59 -3.11 -16.42 -18.93
N GLU A 60 -2.06 -17.13 -19.23
CA GLU A 60 -1.76 -18.44 -18.65
C GLU A 60 -0.81 -18.26 -17.46
N ARG A 61 -1.11 -18.92 -16.35
CA ARG A 61 -0.23 -18.93 -15.16
C ARG A 61 -0.01 -20.38 -14.71
N ASP A 62 1.27 -20.72 -14.57
CA ASP A 62 1.70 -22.02 -14.01
C ASP A 62 2.83 -21.75 -13.00
N GLY A 63 2.51 -21.78 -11.72
CA GLY A 63 3.43 -21.43 -10.65
C GLY A 63 4.03 -20.03 -10.82
N ALA A 64 5.35 -19.96 -11.05
CA ALA A 64 6.09 -18.73 -11.29
C ALA A 64 6.03 -18.25 -12.76
N GLU A 65 5.50 -19.05 -13.67
CA GLU A 65 5.40 -18.70 -15.08
C GLU A 65 4.09 -17.99 -15.38
N ILE A 66 4.19 -16.87 -16.10
CA ILE A 66 3.06 -16.08 -16.59
C ILE A 66 3.28 -15.87 -18.08
N SER A 67 2.28 -16.19 -18.89
CA SER A 67 2.46 -16.01 -20.33
C SER A 67 1.21 -15.49 -21.03
N ILE A 68 1.46 -14.79 -22.14
CA ILE A 68 0.45 -14.39 -23.12
C ILE A 68 0.93 -14.77 -24.51
N ARG A 69 -0.03 -14.89 -25.43
CA ARG A 69 0.25 -15.15 -26.85
C ARG A 69 -0.22 -13.95 -27.69
N GLY A 70 0.71 -13.35 -28.39
CA GLY A 70 0.45 -12.26 -29.33
C GLY A 70 0.64 -12.70 -30.79
N PRO A 71 0.27 -11.83 -31.77
CA PRO A 71 -0.40 -10.56 -31.51
C PRO A 71 -1.82 -10.76 -30.98
N ALA A 72 -2.21 -9.92 -30.01
CA ALA A 72 -3.54 -9.96 -29.42
C ALA A 72 -4.14 -8.54 -29.37
N ILE A 73 -5.44 -8.46 -29.63
CA ILE A 73 -6.16 -7.18 -29.63
C ILE A 73 -7.15 -7.22 -28.45
N PRO A 74 -6.89 -6.45 -27.38
CA PRO A 74 -7.83 -6.31 -26.27
C PRO A 74 -9.17 -5.77 -26.74
N GLN A 75 -10.24 -6.30 -26.20
CA GLN A 75 -11.60 -5.87 -26.49
C GLN A 75 -12.09 -4.89 -25.40
N GLY A 76 -12.69 -3.77 -25.79
CA GLY A 76 -13.26 -2.82 -24.88
C GLY A 76 -14.36 -3.46 -24.02
N CYS A 77 -14.33 -3.20 -22.71
CA CYS A 77 -15.36 -3.63 -21.77
C CYS A 77 -15.64 -2.52 -20.75
N ARG A 78 -16.72 -2.67 -20.00
CA ARG A 78 -16.98 -1.79 -18.87
C ARG A 78 -16.09 -2.19 -17.70
N ILE A 79 -15.39 -1.21 -17.12
CA ILE A 79 -14.59 -1.39 -15.91
C ILE A 79 -15.10 -0.45 -14.84
N ASP A 80 -15.49 -1.01 -13.71
CA ASP A 80 -15.77 -0.27 -12.48
C ASP A 80 -14.50 -0.35 -11.61
N VAL A 81 -13.76 0.77 -11.50
CA VAL A 81 -12.49 0.82 -10.76
C VAL A 81 -12.78 0.80 -9.26
N PRO A 82 -12.25 -0.16 -8.49
CA PRO A 82 -12.44 -0.19 -7.05
C PRO A 82 -11.70 0.94 -6.35
N GLY A 83 -12.08 1.21 -5.10
CA GLY A 83 -11.33 2.12 -4.23
C GLY A 83 -9.90 1.61 -4.02
N ASP A 84 -8.93 2.52 -4.09
CA ASP A 84 -7.52 2.17 -3.92
C ASP A 84 -7.23 1.73 -2.48
N PHE A 85 -6.62 0.54 -2.34
CA PHE A 85 -6.26 -0.04 -1.05
C PHE A 85 -5.27 0.84 -0.27
N SER A 86 -4.28 1.43 -0.94
CA SER A 86 -3.32 2.33 -0.29
C SER A 86 -3.99 3.56 0.30
N SER A 87 -4.96 4.13 -0.40
CA SER A 87 -5.77 5.26 0.11
C SER A 87 -6.64 4.83 1.29
N ALA A 88 -7.26 3.65 1.20
CA ALA A 88 -8.06 3.09 2.29
C ALA A 88 -7.23 2.78 3.54
N ALA A 89 -5.95 2.41 3.40
CA ALA A 89 -5.06 2.05 4.50
C ALA A 89 -4.95 3.14 5.57
N PHE A 90 -4.92 4.41 5.18
CA PHE A 90 -4.88 5.54 6.12
C PHE A 90 -6.15 5.59 6.98
N PHE A 91 -7.31 5.34 6.38
CA PHE A 91 -8.59 5.32 7.09
C PHE A 91 -8.79 4.03 7.90
N ILE A 92 -8.25 2.90 7.44
CA ILE A 92 -8.22 1.66 8.23
C ILE A 92 -7.46 1.92 9.53
N VAL A 93 -6.24 2.44 9.44
CA VAL A 93 -5.44 2.72 10.62
C VAL A 93 -6.09 3.81 11.48
N ALA A 94 -6.59 4.91 10.90
CA ALA A 94 -7.31 5.94 11.64
C ALA A 94 -8.51 5.38 12.42
N GLY A 95 -9.31 4.52 11.78
CA GLY A 95 -10.45 3.86 12.44
C GLY A 95 -10.05 2.94 13.59
N LEU A 96 -8.88 2.29 13.49
CA LEU A 96 -8.35 1.44 14.56
C LEU A 96 -7.85 2.22 15.76
N ILE A 97 -7.00 3.26 15.52
CA ILE A 97 -6.24 3.92 16.59
C ILE A 97 -6.90 5.17 17.17
N ALA A 98 -7.77 5.84 16.38
CA ALA A 98 -8.40 7.11 16.77
C ALA A 98 -9.93 7.07 16.68
N GLY A 99 -10.53 6.01 16.17
CA GLY A 99 -11.98 5.88 16.03
C GLY A 99 -12.70 5.80 17.37
N ALA A 100 -13.87 6.45 17.48
CA ALA A 100 -14.80 6.30 18.61
C ALA A 100 -15.90 5.28 18.32
N SER A 101 -16.09 4.91 17.05
CA SER A 101 -17.12 3.98 16.57
C SER A 101 -16.61 3.25 15.33
N PRO A 102 -17.25 2.14 14.91
CA PRO A 102 -16.88 1.45 13.69
C PRO A 102 -16.92 2.36 12.47
N LEU A 103 -15.88 2.28 11.64
CA LEU A 103 -15.75 2.96 10.35
C LEU A 103 -16.05 1.99 9.21
N LEU A 104 -16.93 2.37 8.29
CA LEU A 104 -17.21 1.60 7.08
C LEU A 104 -16.55 2.26 5.86
N ILE A 105 -15.62 1.57 5.23
CA ILE A 105 -14.94 1.99 4.01
C ILE A 105 -15.47 1.13 2.87
N ARG A 106 -16.13 1.74 1.88
CA ARG A 106 -16.87 1.02 0.85
C ARG A 106 -16.07 0.78 -0.41
N ALA A 107 -16.35 -0.34 -1.07
CA ALA A 107 -15.87 -0.69 -2.41
C ALA A 107 -14.33 -0.65 -2.56
N VAL A 108 -13.62 -1.13 -1.55
CA VAL A 108 -12.15 -1.17 -1.56
C VAL A 108 -11.68 -2.40 -2.34
N GLY A 109 -10.68 -2.22 -3.21
CA GLY A 109 -9.97 -3.32 -3.84
C GLY A 109 -9.23 -4.14 -2.79
N VAL A 110 -9.54 -5.44 -2.71
CA VAL A 110 -8.95 -6.35 -1.72
C VAL A 110 -8.17 -7.47 -2.39
N ASN A 111 -7.44 -7.13 -3.45
CA ASN A 111 -6.57 -8.08 -4.12
C ASN A 111 -5.53 -8.64 -3.12
N PRO A 112 -5.41 -9.97 -2.97
CA PRO A 112 -4.50 -10.59 -2.00
C PRO A 112 -3.04 -10.17 -2.16
N THR A 113 -2.61 -9.81 -3.38
CA THR A 113 -1.24 -9.32 -3.64
C THR A 113 -0.99 -7.90 -3.11
N ARG A 114 -2.02 -7.25 -2.54
CA ARG A 114 -1.99 -5.86 -2.03
C ARG A 114 -2.38 -5.73 -0.58
N THR A 115 -2.97 -6.75 0.03
CA THR A 115 -3.64 -6.64 1.32
C THR A 115 -2.80 -7.14 2.50
N GLY A 116 -1.48 -7.23 2.36
CA GLY A 116 -0.58 -7.62 3.44
C GLY A 116 -0.78 -6.80 4.72
N LEU A 117 -1.09 -5.50 4.60
CA LEU A 117 -1.41 -4.67 5.75
C LEU A 117 -2.59 -5.20 6.56
N LEU A 118 -3.65 -5.74 5.93
CA LEU A 118 -4.80 -6.29 6.68
C LEU A 118 -4.38 -7.47 7.54
N GLU A 119 -3.55 -8.35 7.01
CA GLU A 119 -3.05 -9.51 7.76
C GLU A 119 -2.13 -9.08 8.90
N ILE A 120 -1.23 -8.12 8.65
CA ILE A 120 -0.35 -7.56 9.69
C ILE A 120 -1.20 -6.95 10.81
N LEU A 121 -2.18 -6.10 10.48
CA LEU A 121 -3.05 -5.47 11.48
C LEU A 121 -3.88 -6.50 12.27
N ARG A 122 -4.35 -7.58 11.62
CA ARG A 122 -5.04 -8.69 12.31
C ARG A 122 -4.12 -9.41 13.29
N LEU A 123 -2.86 -9.68 12.90
CA LEU A 123 -1.85 -10.23 13.81
C LEU A 123 -1.58 -9.30 15.00
N MET A 124 -1.67 -7.98 14.79
CA MET A 124 -1.61 -6.97 15.85
C MET A 124 -2.88 -6.93 16.72
N GLY A 125 -3.93 -7.67 16.37
CA GLY A 125 -5.18 -7.77 17.12
C GLY A 125 -6.33 -6.89 16.62
N ALA A 126 -6.22 -6.31 15.43
CA ALA A 126 -7.27 -5.47 14.84
C ALA A 126 -8.55 -6.27 14.49
N ASP A 127 -9.73 -5.71 14.77
CA ASP A 127 -11.03 -6.22 14.29
C ASP A 127 -11.38 -5.52 12.97
N ILE A 128 -11.01 -6.14 11.86
CA ILE A 128 -11.30 -5.69 10.50
C ILE A 128 -12.09 -6.78 9.79
N ARG A 129 -13.31 -6.45 9.32
CA ARG A 129 -14.22 -7.36 8.65
C ARG A 129 -14.40 -6.97 7.19
N LEU A 130 -14.32 -7.96 6.32
CA LEU A 130 -14.66 -7.80 4.91
C LEU A 130 -16.14 -8.12 4.73
N LEU A 131 -16.91 -7.14 4.29
CA LEU A 131 -18.35 -7.25 4.06
C LEU A 131 -18.63 -7.20 2.55
N ALA A 132 -19.70 -7.89 2.14
CA ALA A 132 -20.18 -7.89 0.75
C ALA A 132 -19.06 -8.13 -0.29
N PRO A 133 -18.25 -9.20 -0.15
CA PRO A 133 -17.21 -9.49 -1.12
C PRO A 133 -17.83 -9.75 -2.50
N ARG A 134 -17.22 -9.16 -3.52
CA ARG A 134 -17.66 -9.23 -4.92
C ARG A 134 -16.48 -9.13 -5.86
N ASP A 135 -16.70 -9.49 -7.12
CA ASP A 135 -15.74 -9.30 -8.19
C ASP A 135 -16.19 -8.14 -9.09
N LEU A 136 -15.27 -7.23 -9.42
CA LEU A 136 -15.48 -6.15 -10.37
C LEU A 136 -14.44 -6.25 -11.49
N GLY A 137 -14.82 -6.95 -12.57
CA GLY A 137 -13.94 -7.09 -13.75
C GLY A 137 -12.65 -7.86 -13.48
N GLY A 138 -12.72 -8.89 -12.63
CA GLY A 138 -11.58 -9.72 -12.23
C GLY A 138 -10.85 -9.23 -10.97
N GLU A 139 -11.20 -8.06 -10.43
CA GLU A 139 -10.63 -7.55 -9.18
C GLU A 139 -11.56 -7.85 -7.99
N PRO A 140 -11.05 -8.48 -6.92
CA PRO A 140 -11.81 -8.69 -5.70
C PRO A 140 -12.03 -7.37 -4.97
N VAL A 141 -13.27 -7.10 -4.59
CA VAL A 141 -13.69 -5.88 -3.91
C VAL A 141 -14.53 -6.23 -2.69
N ALA A 142 -14.35 -5.49 -1.60
CA ALA A 142 -15.17 -5.61 -0.41
C ALA A 142 -15.41 -4.24 0.24
N ASP A 143 -16.40 -4.20 1.11
CA ASP A 143 -16.55 -3.11 2.07
C ASP A 143 -15.78 -3.51 3.34
N LEU A 144 -15.05 -2.60 3.94
CA LEU A 144 -14.25 -2.86 5.14
C LEU A 144 -14.92 -2.22 6.36
N GLU A 145 -15.35 -3.02 7.31
CA GLU A 145 -15.77 -2.54 8.63
C GLU A 145 -14.56 -2.60 9.56
N VAL A 146 -14.12 -1.44 10.03
CA VAL A 146 -12.96 -1.28 10.91
C VAL A 146 -13.46 -0.86 12.28
N ARG A 147 -13.13 -1.63 13.32
CA ARG A 147 -13.55 -1.35 14.70
C ARG A 147 -12.36 -0.88 15.52
N PRO A 148 -12.50 0.24 16.26
CA PRO A 148 -11.45 0.72 17.15
C PRO A 148 -11.13 -0.32 18.22
N GLY A 149 -9.85 -0.46 18.54
CA GLY A 149 -9.40 -1.39 19.56
C GLY A 149 -7.88 -1.33 19.79
N PRO A 150 -7.42 -1.93 20.90
CA PRO A 150 -6.01 -1.93 21.23
C PRO A 150 -5.21 -2.81 20.25
N LEU A 151 -4.10 -2.28 19.77
CA LEU A 151 -3.14 -3.03 18.97
C LEU A 151 -1.96 -3.49 19.81
N ARG A 152 -1.34 -4.61 19.41
CA ARG A 152 -0.14 -5.17 20.02
C ARG A 152 1.02 -5.16 19.03
N GLY A 153 2.21 -4.84 19.51
CA GLY A 153 3.43 -4.97 18.73
C GLY A 153 3.71 -6.43 18.36
N ILE A 154 4.27 -6.63 17.18
CA ILE A 154 4.64 -7.95 16.63
C ILE A 154 5.95 -7.86 15.88
N VAL A 155 6.58 -9.00 15.64
CA VAL A 155 7.56 -9.14 14.55
C VAL A 155 6.76 -9.42 13.28
N VAL A 156 6.87 -8.54 12.28
CA VAL A 156 6.11 -8.66 11.02
C VAL A 156 6.64 -9.85 10.22
N PRO A 157 5.78 -10.80 9.82
CA PRO A 157 6.18 -11.95 9.02
C PRO A 157 6.78 -11.51 7.66
N HIS A 158 7.92 -12.10 7.30
CA HIS A 158 8.67 -11.71 6.11
C HIS A 158 7.86 -11.88 4.81
N GLU A 159 7.00 -12.89 4.74
CA GLU A 159 6.13 -13.17 3.60
C GLU A 159 5.08 -12.08 3.32
N LEU A 160 4.79 -11.21 4.31
CA LEU A 160 3.84 -10.09 4.16
C LEU A 160 4.51 -8.80 3.69
N ILE A 161 5.85 -8.73 3.68
CA ILE A 161 6.58 -7.49 3.38
C ILE A 161 6.24 -6.97 1.97
N ALA A 162 6.35 -7.81 0.96
CA ALA A 162 6.14 -7.39 -0.43
C ALA A 162 4.70 -6.91 -0.69
N SER A 163 3.71 -7.57 -0.09
CA SER A 163 2.28 -7.23 -0.26
C SER A 163 1.82 -6.03 0.58
N ALA A 164 2.66 -5.55 1.52
CA ALA A 164 2.40 -4.39 2.37
C ALA A 164 3.39 -3.24 2.17
N ILE A 165 4.33 -3.36 1.22
CA ILE A 165 5.51 -2.46 1.11
C ILE A 165 5.13 -0.98 1.07
N ASP A 166 4.05 -0.64 0.37
CA ASP A 166 3.62 0.74 0.20
C ASP A 166 2.86 1.28 1.42
N GLU A 167 2.36 0.42 2.30
CA GLU A 167 1.55 0.74 3.47
C GLU A 167 2.36 0.80 4.77
N PHE A 168 3.69 0.50 4.74
CA PHE A 168 4.53 0.57 5.93
C PHE A 168 4.52 1.93 6.63
N PRO A 169 4.51 3.09 5.95
CA PRO A 169 4.44 4.38 6.65
C PRO A 169 3.25 4.47 7.60
N VAL A 170 2.05 4.05 7.18
CA VAL A 170 0.88 4.09 8.05
C VAL A 170 0.86 2.93 9.05
N LEU A 171 1.48 1.79 8.76
CA LEU A 171 1.71 0.73 9.75
C LEU A 171 2.62 1.21 10.87
N PHE A 172 3.68 1.99 10.58
CA PHE A 172 4.53 2.59 11.59
C PHE A 172 3.76 3.56 12.50
N ALA A 173 2.79 4.29 11.94
CA ALA A 173 1.87 5.10 12.74
C ALA A 173 1.00 4.25 13.68
N ALA A 174 0.48 3.10 13.21
CA ALA A 174 -0.25 2.16 14.07
C ALA A 174 0.64 1.56 15.15
N ALA A 175 1.88 1.18 14.80
CA ALA A 175 2.87 0.63 15.73
C ALA A 175 3.24 1.63 16.85
N ALA A 176 3.26 2.94 16.53
CA ALA A 176 3.59 4.00 17.49
C ALA A 176 2.62 4.08 18.69
N VAL A 177 1.42 3.57 18.55
CA VAL A 177 0.40 3.54 19.64
C VAL A 177 0.06 2.11 20.09
N ALA A 178 0.68 1.08 19.50
CA ALA A 178 0.47 -0.30 19.88
C ALA A 178 1.15 -0.62 21.23
N THR A 179 0.62 -1.58 21.98
CA THR A 179 1.27 -2.03 23.22
C THR A 179 2.43 -2.97 22.87
N GLY A 180 3.62 -2.66 23.38
CA GLY A 180 4.82 -3.47 23.14
C GLY A 180 5.65 -3.00 21.97
N GLU A 181 6.39 -3.89 21.35
CA GLU A 181 7.37 -3.59 20.31
C GLU A 181 6.96 -4.20 18.97
N THR A 182 6.99 -3.39 17.90
CA THR A 182 6.83 -3.85 16.52
C THR A 182 8.18 -3.82 15.83
N VAL A 183 8.54 -4.92 15.16
CA VAL A 183 9.77 -5.04 14.38
C VAL A 183 9.45 -5.38 12.94
N VAL A 184 9.98 -4.59 12.03
CA VAL A 184 9.93 -4.82 10.58
C VAL A 184 11.35 -4.98 10.07
N THR A 185 11.60 -6.02 9.29
CA THR A 185 12.85 -6.28 8.55
C THR A 185 12.51 -6.75 7.14
N GLY A 186 13.49 -6.76 6.23
CA GLY A 186 13.27 -7.18 4.83
C GLY A 186 12.58 -6.15 3.94
N ALA A 187 12.42 -4.90 4.41
CA ALA A 187 11.74 -3.82 3.69
C ALA A 187 12.73 -2.77 3.14
N ALA A 188 13.93 -3.18 2.70
CA ALA A 188 14.98 -2.27 2.19
C ALA A 188 14.49 -1.39 1.02
N GLU A 189 13.51 -1.85 0.23
CA GLU A 189 12.90 -1.09 -0.86
C GLU A 189 12.30 0.25 -0.40
N LEU A 190 11.90 0.38 0.87
CA LEU A 190 11.39 1.63 1.42
C LEU A 190 12.40 2.78 1.39
N ARG A 191 13.71 2.47 1.31
CA ARG A 191 14.77 3.49 1.27
C ARG A 191 14.92 4.17 -0.08
N VAL A 192 14.40 3.55 -1.14
CA VAL A 192 14.53 4.03 -2.54
C VAL A 192 13.17 4.41 -3.16
N LYS A 193 12.17 4.68 -2.31
CA LYS A 193 10.86 5.22 -2.75
C LYS A 193 10.95 6.74 -2.98
N GLU A 194 9.86 7.48 -2.89
CA GLU A 194 9.81 8.94 -3.06
C GLU A 194 10.74 9.66 -2.05
N SER A 195 10.97 9.05 -0.91
CA SER A 195 11.98 9.41 0.08
C SER A 195 12.60 8.15 0.68
N ASP A 196 13.65 8.27 1.51
CA ASP A 196 14.03 7.19 2.43
C ASP A 196 12.97 7.10 3.54
N ARG A 197 11.89 6.33 3.26
CA ARG A 197 10.73 6.21 4.16
C ARG A 197 11.10 5.67 5.55
N ILE A 198 12.12 4.83 5.63
CA ILE A 198 12.61 4.32 6.93
C ILE A 198 13.16 5.45 7.78
N SER A 199 14.11 6.20 7.22
CA SER A 199 14.76 7.30 7.96
C SER A 199 13.77 8.42 8.29
N VAL A 200 12.95 8.84 7.33
CA VAL A 200 12.02 9.96 7.52
C VAL A 200 10.93 9.62 8.54
N MET A 201 10.38 8.40 8.50
CA MET A 201 9.39 7.96 9.50
C MET A 201 10.02 7.83 10.89
N ALA A 202 11.23 7.26 11.02
CA ALA A 202 11.91 7.15 12.30
C ALA A 202 12.18 8.52 12.92
N GLU A 203 12.75 9.46 12.15
CA GLU A 203 12.99 10.83 12.59
C GLU A 203 11.68 11.52 13.05
N GLY A 204 10.59 11.36 12.29
CA GLY A 204 9.30 11.93 12.63
C GLY A 204 8.71 11.34 13.91
N LEU A 205 8.77 10.02 14.08
CA LEU A 205 8.30 9.34 15.28
C LEU A 205 9.11 9.76 16.51
N GLN A 206 10.43 9.83 16.41
CA GLN A 206 11.31 10.30 17.48
C GLN A 206 11.01 11.75 17.88
N ARG A 207 10.73 12.64 16.93
CA ARG A 207 10.32 14.03 17.21
C ARG A 207 9.01 14.12 18.00
N LEU A 208 8.13 13.14 17.82
CA LEU A 208 6.88 12.99 18.57
C LEU A 208 7.06 12.25 19.91
N GLY A 209 8.31 11.89 20.26
CA GLY A 209 8.64 11.20 21.51
C GLY A 209 8.41 9.70 21.49
N VAL A 210 8.17 9.10 20.33
CA VAL A 210 8.03 7.64 20.17
C VAL A 210 9.42 7.02 20.09
N ASP A 211 9.63 5.90 20.80
CA ASP A 211 10.86 5.11 20.72
C ASP A 211 10.87 4.32 19.40
N ALA A 212 11.60 4.85 18.41
CA ALA A 212 11.71 4.30 17.07
C ALA A 212 13.17 4.26 16.62
N GLU A 213 13.61 3.11 16.14
CA GLU A 213 14.96 2.86 15.64
C GLU A 213 14.90 2.46 14.16
N ALA A 214 15.56 3.23 13.29
CA ALA A 214 15.73 2.88 11.89
C ALA A 214 16.74 1.72 11.77
N LEU A 215 16.33 0.60 11.16
CA LEU A 215 17.18 -0.51 10.81
C LEU A 215 17.65 -0.38 9.34
N PRO A 216 18.67 -1.13 8.91
CA PRO A 216 19.13 -1.09 7.51
C PRO A 216 18.01 -1.37 6.49
N ASP A 217 17.08 -2.26 6.82
CA ASP A 217 16.02 -2.77 5.97
C ASP A 217 14.63 -2.73 6.64
N GLY A 218 14.42 -1.83 7.62
CA GLY A 218 13.16 -1.74 8.32
C GLY A 218 13.19 -0.82 9.53
N MET A 219 12.40 -1.14 10.55
CA MET A 219 12.28 -0.30 11.74
C MET A 219 11.85 -1.11 12.96
N ARG A 220 12.36 -0.71 14.13
CA ARG A 220 11.87 -1.15 15.44
C ARG A 220 11.12 0.01 16.08
N ILE A 221 9.91 -0.24 16.56
CA ILE A 221 9.07 0.78 17.17
C ILE A 221 8.50 0.23 18.47
N ARG A 222 8.71 0.94 19.57
CA ARG A 222 8.03 0.67 20.83
C ARG A 222 6.91 1.68 21.00
N GLY A 223 5.68 1.18 20.97
CA GLY A 223 4.51 2.03 21.09
C GLY A 223 4.36 2.67 22.48
N GLY A 224 3.76 3.84 22.50
CA GLY A 224 3.62 4.62 23.72
C GLY A 224 2.80 5.90 23.49
N THR A 225 3.07 6.90 24.31
CA THR A 225 2.40 8.20 24.20
C THR A 225 3.00 9.00 23.03
N VAL A 226 2.15 9.52 22.17
CA VAL A 226 2.52 10.39 21.07
C VAL A 226 2.45 11.84 21.53
N GLY A 227 3.57 12.54 21.45
CA GLY A 227 3.67 13.97 21.78
C GLY A 227 3.16 14.86 20.65
N GLY A 228 3.60 16.11 20.62
CA GLY A 228 3.38 17.03 19.50
C GLY A 228 4.70 17.54 18.94
N GLY A 229 4.67 18.12 17.75
CA GLY A 229 5.89 18.65 17.13
C GLY A 229 5.72 18.96 15.66
N ILE A 230 6.84 19.23 15.00
CA ILE A 230 6.90 19.55 13.57
C ILE A 230 7.50 18.37 12.82
N ILE A 231 6.81 17.92 11.79
CA ILE A 231 7.21 16.81 10.93
C ILE A 231 7.58 17.35 9.56
N GLU A 232 8.77 16.99 9.10
CA GLU A 232 9.24 17.26 7.74
C GLU A 232 9.03 15.99 6.90
N THR A 233 8.16 16.03 5.90
CA THR A 233 7.79 14.85 5.08
C THR A 233 8.76 14.60 3.94
N ARG A 234 9.63 15.57 3.64
CA ARG A 234 10.55 15.56 2.48
C ARG A 234 9.81 15.28 1.15
N GLY A 235 8.58 15.81 1.03
CA GLY A 235 7.77 15.67 -0.16
C GLY A 235 7.11 14.30 -0.33
N ASP A 236 7.16 13.41 0.65
CA ASP A 236 6.51 12.10 0.58
C ASP A 236 5.06 12.15 1.10
N HIS A 237 4.12 11.97 0.18
CA HIS A 237 2.69 12.03 0.47
C HIS A 237 2.24 10.95 1.48
N ARG A 238 2.85 9.74 1.45
CA ARG A 238 2.47 8.64 2.38
C ARG A 238 2.92 8.96 3.79
N ILE A 239 4.08 9.59 3.94
CA ILE A 239 4.58 10.06 5.24
C ILE A 239 3.65 11.16 5.77
N ALA A 240 3.29 12.14 4.93
CA ALA A 240 2.37 13.20 5.32
C ALA A 240 1.03 12.67 5.85
N MET A 241 0.40 11.77 5.08
CA MET A 241 -0.88 11.18 5.47
C MET A 241 -0.77 10.26 6.70
N SER A 242 0.34 9.53 6.86
CA SER A 242 0.59 8.69 8.03
C SER A 242 0.70 9.50 9.32
N PHE A 243 1.44 10.62 9.28
CA PHE A 243 1.51 11.51 10.44
C PHE A 243 0.20 12.27 10.69
N ALA A 244 -0.58 12.59 9.64
CA ALA A 244 -1.92 13.16 9.82
C ALA A 244 -2.85 12.20 10.57
N VAL A 245 -2.78 10.88 10.28
CA VAL A 245 -3.50 9.84 11.02
C VAL A 245 -2.99 9.73 12.45
N LEU A 246 -1.67 9.66 12.65
CA LEU A 246 -1.06 9.54 13.98
C LEU A 246 -1.35 10.74 14.86
N ALA A 247 -1.44 11.96 14.27
CA ALA A 247 -1.75 13.19 14.99
C ALA A 247 -3.07 13.15 15.77
N ALA A 248 -4.03 12.32 15.32
CA ALA A 248 -5.29 12.11 16.05
C ALA A 248 -5.11 11.46 17.43
N CYS A 249 -3.97 10.81 17.68
CA CYS A 249 -3.59 10.22 18.97
C CYS A 249 -2.59 11.08 19.76
N ALA A 250 -2.17 12.22 19.20
CA ALA A 250 -1.13 13.04 19.81
C ALA A 250 -1.69 13.89 20.98
N ALA A 251 -0.88 14.01 22.03
CA ALA A 251 -1.24 14.82 23.23
C ALA A 251 -1.18 16.33 22.95
N ARG A 252 -0.52 16.77 21.88
CA ARG A 252 -0.34 18.17 21.48
C ARG A 252 -0.38 18.27 19.94
N PRO A 253 -0.64 19.46 19.37
CA PRO A 253 -0.69 19.62 17.93
C PRO A 253 0.56 19.10 17.20
N VAL A 254 0.36 18.52 16.03
CA VAL A 254 1.41 18.09 15.11
C VAL A 254 1.29 18.94 13.86
N VAL A 255 2.37 19.64 13.52
CA VAL A 255 2.48 20.42 12.29
C VAL A 255 3.20 19.57 11.25
N ILE A 256 2.57 19.37 10.08
CA ILE A 256 3.13 18.56 9.01
C ILE A 256 3.47 19.49 7.84
N ARG A 257 4.75 19.53 7.45
CA ARG A 257 5.25 20.35 6.35
C ARG A 257 5.39 19.56 5.06
N ASP A 258 5.53 20.25 3.94
CA ASP A 258 5.70 19.71 2.59
C ASP A 258 4.55 18.78 2.17
N VAL A 259 3.29 19.16 2.51
CA VAL A 259 2.10 18.37 2.24
C VAL A 259 1.57 18.49 0.81
N GLY A 260 2.13 19.37 -0.02
CA GLY A 260 1.66 19.63 -1.40
C GLY A 260 1.58 18.37 -2.27
N TYR A 261 2.46 17.42 -2.06
CA TYR A 261 2.48 16.14 -2.79
C TYR A 261 1.32 15.17 -2.45
N VAL A 262 0.60 15.41 -1.35
CA VAL A 262 -0.62 14.63 -1.05
C VAL A 262 -1.63 14.76 -2.17
N ALA A 263 -1.81 15.95 -2.75
CA ALA A 263 -2.75 16.19 -3.84
C ALA A 263 -2.42 15.43 -5.13
N THR A 264 -1.18 14.99 -5.34
CA THR A 264 -0.80 14.19 -6.51
C THR A 264 -1.25 12.75 -6.43
N SER A 265 -1.43 12.21 -5.23
CA SER A 265 -1.82 10.81 -4.99
C SER A 265 -3.25 10.70 -4.45
N PHE A 266 -3.64 11.58 -3.54
CA PHE A 266 -4.97 11.58 -2.94
C PHE A 266 -5.50 13.04 -2.79
N PRO A 267 -5.94 13.68 -3.86
CA PRO A 267 -6.35 15.10 -3.85
C PRO A 267 -7.48 15.42 -2.86
N GLY A 268 -8.32 14.44 -2.53
CA GLY A 268 -9.42 14.59 -1.56
C GLY A 268 -9.07 14.22 -0.12
N PHE A 269 -7.83 13.88 0.21
CA PHE A 269 -7.46 13.32 1.53
C PHE A 269 -7.93 14.16 2.71
N ALA A 270 -7.61 15.46 2.74
CA ALA A 270 -7.97 16.32 3.87
C ALA A 270 -9.49 16.44 4.07
N ALA A 271 -10.25 16.56 2.99
CA ALA A 271 -11.71 16.62 3.04
C ALA A 271 -12.30 15.30 3.55
N THR A 272 -11.83 14.17 3.02
CA THR A 272 -12.25 12.82 3.43
C THR A 272 -11.88 12.54 4.89
N ALA A 273 -10.68 12.93 5.30
CA ALA A 273 -10.22 12.77 6.68
C ALA A 273 -11.06 13.57 7.68
N ARG A 274 -11.40 14.83 7.35
CA ARG A 274 -12.33 15.64 8.16
C ARG A 274 -13.72 15.00 8.23
N SER A 275 -14.24 14.47 7.14
CA SER A 275 -15.53 13.78 7.11
C SER A 275 -15.53 12.48 7.93
N ALA A 276 -14.37 11.84 8.07
CA ALA A 276 -14.15 10.68 8.94
C ALA A 276 -13.84 11.04 10.41
N GLY A 277 -13.85 12.35 10.76
CA GLY A 277 -13.68 12.82 12.13
C GLY A 277 -12.26 13.23 12.53
N LEU A 278 -11.31 13.20 11.61
CA LEU A 278 -9.95 13.70 11.90
C LEU A 278 -9.93 15.24 11.91
N LEU A 279 -9.31 15.82 12.94
CA LEU A 279 -9.19 17.28 13.09
C LEU A 279 -7.95 17.76 12.31
N LEU A 280 -8.17 18.14 11.06
CA LEU A 280 -7.12 18.70 10.19
C LEU A 280 -7.42 20.18 9.91
N GLY A 281 -6.46 21.06 10.23
CA GLY A 281 -6.48 22.48 9.92
C GLY A 281 -5.32 22.87 9.02
N GLU A 282 -5.35 24.09 8.51
CA GLU A 282 -4.21 24.72 7.86
C GLU A 282 -3.60 25.70 8.87
N GLU A 283 -2.27 25.73 8.95
CA GLU A 283 -1.56 26.73 9.74
C GLU A 283 -1.70 28.07 8.99
N ALA A 284 -2.19 29.10 9.68
CA ALA A 284 -2.40 30.46 9.12
C ALA A 284 -1.10 31.19 8.89
#